data_ef563552b29096310609e301ff7aa4a1
#
_entry.id   ef563552b29096310609e301ff7aa4a1
#
_cell.length_a   1.000
_cell.length_b   1.000
_cell.length_c   1.000
_cell.angle_alpha   90.00
_cell.angle_beta   90.00
_cell.angle_gamma   90.00
#
_symmetry.space_group_name_H-M   'P 1'
#
loop_
_entity.id
_entity.type
_entity.pdbx_description
1 polymer ?
#
loop_
_entity_poly.entity_id
_entity_poly.type
_entity_poly.pdbx_seq_one_letter_code
_entity_poly.pdbx_strand_id
1 'polypeptide(L)'
;MLTFKTQFPITAPTGMSEFMDCCRTWIVKSPHTKLTSKIPDGIREGRFGDEDEAANFGFFESETISTGGVRFEKTDDDGVRWVTDVIGHKTEKSFWVSVQLNVDSELPVERLEQGKRPYIVKLLMQNFAGGHDGELPVTDDPIFLSSTDTDLAEKIICAGTGSAMPTVYVSRDHTGAFILEPSLLAKWLSGMAHVVVEPSRKFSSQIMRQVYGENVYGGAVAIYWPDGVGKWIYLPSKWSSPAALQTAIAKKIRLSLLYQRLRRECTWSYLQEVTSRQKLEVLRASGSDNIDEYIGHFDKEISAKDEEIQRLEAELVRARYSKREIHASAGGEEHSISLETSESDLYQGEQVGLIIESLKSAAVSAEQHSRRRNLLDALVLSNDNPGDREEILERLKELLRQYTSMTAPVRTEFTNLGFTIYEEGKHYKLLFQDDTRYPFILPKTGSDWRGGLNAFSDIKRRLF
;
A
#
# COMPACT_ATOMS: atom_id res chain seq x y z
N MET A 1 -13.72 0.34 0.99
CA MET A 1 -12.42 -0.30 1.42
C MET A 1 -11.73 -0.90 0.21
N LEU A 2 -10.42 -0.65 0.01
CA LEU A 2 -9.65 -1.27 -1.06
C LEU A 2 -9.40 -2.75 -0.73
N THR A 3 -9.83 -3.66 -1.63
CA THR A 3 -9.78 -5.11 -1.41
C THR A 3 -8.87 -5.85 -2.39
N PHE A 4 -8.61 -5.24 -3.56
CA PHE A 4 -7.67 -5.73 -4.55
C PHE A 4 -7.02 -4.58 -5.30
N LYS A 5 -5.72 -4.73 -5.62
CA LYS A 5 -4.99 -3.77 -6.44
C LYS A 5 -3.83 -4.48 -7.14
N THR A 6 -3.60 -4.13 -8.41
CA THR A 6 -2.42 -4.54 -9.15
C THR A 6 -2.13 -3.56 -10.27
N GLN A 7 -0.88 -3.53 -10.74
CA GLN A 7 -0.45 -2.85 -11.95
C GLN A 7 0.66 -3.65 -12.63
N PHE A 8 0.59 -3.75 -13.94
CA PHE A 8 1.56 -4.49 -14.74
C PHE A 8 1.62 -3.96 -16.18
N PRO A 9 2.76 -4.11 -16.87
CA PRO A 9 2.85 -3.78 -18.29
C PRO A 9 2.24 -4.89 -19.16
N ILE A 10 1.67 -4.46 -20.28
CA ILE A 10 1.19 -5.35 -21.35
C ILE A 10 1.88 -4.99 -22.66
N THR A 11 1.93 -5.95 -23.58
CA THR A 11 2.36 -5.70 -24.95
C THR A 11 1.11 -5.47 -25.79
N ALA A 12 0.96 -4.25 -26.29
CA ALA A 12 -0.16 -3.91 -27.16
C ALA A 12 0.34 -3.76 -28.60
N PRO A 13 0.05 -4.72 -29.48
CA PRO A 13 0.43 -4.57 -30.89
C PRO A 13 -0.32 -3.42 -31.56
N THR A 14 -1.53 -3.09 -31.17
CA THR A 14 -2.44 -2.26 -31.91
C THR A 14 -2.89 -0.98 -31.23
N GLY A 15 -3.23 -0.92 -29.99
CA GLY A 15 -3.58 0.35 -29.40
C GLY A 15 -4.55 0.33 -28.21
N MET A 16 -4.96 1.53 -27.80
CA MET A 16 -5.87 1.74 -26.69
C MET A 16 -7.29 1.22 -26.99
N SER A 17 -7.72 1.22 -28.25
CA SER A 17 -9.06 0.75 -28.64
C SER A 17 -9.30 -0.71 -28.28
N GLU A 18 -8.33 -1.60 -28.52
CA GLU A 18 -8.45 -3.03 -28.16
C GLU A 18 -8.49 -3.24 -26.65
N PHE A 19 -7.73 -2.45 -25.90
CA PHE A 19 -7.82 -2.46 -24.44
C PHE A 19 -9.21 -2.05 -23.96
N MET A 20 -9.80 -1.01 -24.54
CA MET A 20 -11.16 -0.57 -24.23
C MET A 20 -12.19 -1.63 -24.57
N ASP A 21 -12.05 -2.30 -25.73
CA ASP A 21 -12.93 -3.41 -26.14
C ASP A 21 -12.79 -4.63 -25.22
N CYS A 22 -11.59 -4.87 -24.69
CA CYS A 22 -11.38 -5.91 -23.68
C CYS A 22 -12.12 -5.56 -22.37
N CYS A 23 -12.03 -4.32 -21.91
CA CYS A 23 -12.77 -3.83 -20.74
C CYS A 23 -14.29 -3.96 -20.93
N ARG A 24 -14.79 -3.53 -22.09
CA ARG A 24 -16.20 -3.71 -22.47
C ARG A 24 -16.61 -5.19 -22.44
N THR A 25 -15.84 -6.03 -23.10
CA THR A 25 -16.13 -7.47 -23.20
C THR A 25 -16.18 -8.12 -21.82
N TRP A 26 -15.30 -7.72 -20.92
CA TRP A 26 -15.31 -8.18 -19.54
C TRP A 26 -16.63 -7.85 -18.84
N ILE A 27 -17.12 -6.61 -18.93
CA ILE A 27 -18.37 -6.20 -18.31
C ILE A 27 -19.55 -6.92 -18.93
N VAL A 28 -19.67 -6.88 -20.26
CA VAL A 28 -20.79 -7.49 -21.00
C VAL A 28 -20.89 -8.99 -20.79
N LYS A 29 -19.76 -9.69 -20.57
CA LYS A 29 -19.71 -11.13 -20.28
C LYS A 29 -19.67 -11.47 -18.80
N SER A 30 -19.72 -10.47 -17.91
CA SER A 30 -19.78 -10.72 -16.47
C SER A 30 -21.08 -11.42 -16.10
N PRO A 31 -21.03 -12.44 -15.22
CA PRO A 31 -22.24 -13.09 -14.73
C PRO A 31 -23.19 -12.07 -14.08
N HIS A 32 -24.47 -12.18 -14.39
CA HIS A 32 -25.52 -11.35 -13.77
C HIS A 32 -25.40 -9.83 -14.05
N THR A 33 -24.74 -9.42 -15.14
CA THR A 33 -24.73 -8.00 -15.54
C THR A 33 -26.04 -7.62 -16.23
N LYS A 34 -26.56 -6.44 -15.90
CA LYS A 34 -27.71 -5.81 -16.57
C LYS A 34 -27.27 -4.97 -17.80
N LEU A 35 -25.97 -4.92 -18.11
CA LEU A 35 -25.37 -4.04 -19.12
C LEU A 35 -25.09 -4.73 -20.46
N THR A 36 -25.45 -5.99 -20.63
CA THR A 36 -25.10 -6.83 -21.80
C THR A 36 -25.42 -6.18 -23.16
N SER A 37 -26.54 -5.50 -23.27
CA SER A 37 -26.97 -4.83 -24.52
C SER A 37 -26.89 -3.31 -24.48
N LYS A 38 -26.44 -2.72 -23.39
CA LYS A 38 -26.42 -1.27 -23.17
C LYS A 38 -25.14 -0.60 -23.64
N ILE A 39 -24.03 -1.35 -23.71
CA ILE A 39 -22.70 -0.80 -24.04
C ILE A 39 -22.37 -1.12 -25.50
N PRO A 40 -22.25 -0.10 -26.37
CA PRO A 40 -21.96 -0.31 -27.81
C PRO A 40 -20.53 -0.82 -28.03
N ASP A 41 -20.31 -1.40 -29.22
CA ASP A 41 -18.95 -1.75 -29.68
C ASP A 41 -18.13 -0.49 -29.97
N GLY A 42 -16.83 -0.55 -29.78
CA GLY A 42 -15.91 0.55 -30.05
C GLY A 42 -16.11 1.76 -29.13
N ILE A 43 -16.64 1.54 -27.93
CA ILE A 43 -16.88 2.61 -26.96
C ILE A 43 -15.56 3.29 -26.51
N ARG A 44 -15.55 4.60 -26.51
CA ARG A 44 -14.45 5.41 -25.97
C ARG A 44 -14.85 6.13 -24.67
N GLU A 45 -16.00 6.81 -24.68
CA GLU A 45 -16.49 7.57 -23.53
C GLU A 45 -18.00 7.35 -23.32
N GLY A 46 -18.44 7.45 -22.09
CA GLY A 46 -19.86 7.44 -21.74
C GLY A 46 -20.15 6.66 -20.48
N ARG A 47 -21.29 6.98 -19.87
CA ARG A 47 -21.84 6.24 -18.73
C ARG A 47 -23.05 5.43 -19.18
N PHE A 48 -23.05 4.14 -18.83
CA PHE A 48 -24.10 3.17 -19.18
C PHE A 48 -24.56 2.48 -17.91
N GLY A 49 -25.85 2.41 -17.70
CA GLY A 49 -26.46 1.76 -16.54
C GLY A 49 -27.32 2.69 -15.70
N ASP A 50 -27.57 2.28 -14.49
CA ASP A 50 -28.42 2.94 -13.50
C ASP A 50 -27.67 3.14 -12.17
N GLU A 51 -28.38 3.34 -11.06
CA GLU A 51 -27.79 3.53 -9.73
C GLU A 51 -27.20 2.23 -9.15
N ASP A 52 -27.81 1.08 -9.47
CA ASP A 52 -27.39 -0.22 -8.96
C ASP A 52 -26.19 -0.79 -9.74
N GLU A 53 -26.15 -0.57 -11.06
CA GLU A 53 -25.09 -1.09 -11.90
C GLU A 53 -24.76 -0.11 -13.03
N ALA A 54 -23.53 0.42 -13.03
CA ALA A 54 -23.07 1.39 -14.02
C ALA A 54 -21.63 1.11 -14.47
N ALA A 55 -21.39 1.40 -15.76
CA ALA A 55 -20.05 1.42 -16.35
C ALA A 55 -19.77 2.82 -16.92
N ASN A 56 -18.71 3.44 -16.43
CA ASN A 56 -18.28 4.76 -16.86
C ASN A 56 -16.96 4.63 -17.62
N PHE A 57 -16.97 4.88 -18.92
CA PHE A 57 -15.81 4.80 -19.80
C PHE A 57 -15.21 6.18 -20.01
N GLY A 58 -13.89 6.27 -20.01
CA GLY A 58 -13.13 7.46 -20.33
C GLY A 58 -11.99 7.16 -21.28
N PHE A 59 -11.66 8.14 -22.12
CA PHE A 59 -10.58 8.02 -23.10
C PHE A 59 -9.95 9.39 -23.35
N PHE A 60 -8.62 9.41 -23.38
CA PHE A 60 -7.80 10.56 -23.71
C PHE A 60 -6.70 10.14 -24.67
N GLU A 61 -6.44 10.92 -25.70
CA GLU A 61 -5.37 10.67 -26.66
C GLU A 61 -4.68 11.98 -27.04
N SER A 62 -3.37 11.95 -27.06
CA SER A 62 -2.51 13.01 -27.59
C SER A 62 -1.47 12.41 -28.53
N GLU A 63 -0.58 13.21 -29.09
CA GLU A 63 0.46 12.75 -30.01
C GLU A 63 1.42 11.70 -29.38
N THR A 64 1.67 11.77 -28.09
CA THR A 64 2.68 10.94 -27.41
C THR A 64 2.12 9.94 -26.42
N ILE A 65 0.92 10.16 -25.93
CA ILE A 65 0.29 9.32 -24.90
C ILE A 65 -1.18 9.07 -25.19
N SER A 66 -1.66 7.90 -24.79
CA SER A 66 -3.08 7.63 -24.71
C SER A 66 -3.42 6.97 -23.36
N THR A 67 -4.53 7.39 -22.76
CA THR A 67 -5.04 6.84 -21.50
C THR A 67 -6.50 6.53 -21.67
N GLY A 68 -6.90 5.34 -21.27
CA GLY A 68 -8.31 4.94 -21.36
C GLY A 68 -8.65 3.92 -20.29
N GLY A 69 -9.94 3.74 -20.05
CA GLY A 69 -10.36 2.76 -19.06
C GLY A 69 -11.82 2.86 -18.70
N VAL A 70 -12.17 2.11 -17.68
CA VAL A 70 -13.55 2.02 -17.19
C VAL A 70 -13.57 1.95 -15.66
N ARG A 71 -14.54 2.65 -15.08
CA ARG A 71 -15.03 2.44 -13.73
C ARG A 71 -16.33 1.66 -13.81
N PHE A 72 -16.32 0.44 -13.29
CA PHE A 72 -17.50 -0.42 -13.22
C PHE A 72 -17.97 -0.52 -11.77
N GLU A 73 -19.21 -0.11 -11.54
CA GLU A 73 -19.86 -0.05 -10.24
C GLU A 73 -21.02 -1.02 -10.21
N LYS A 74 -21.15 -1.76 -9.13
CA LYS A 74 -22.28 -2.66 -8.92
C LYS A 74 -22.58 -2.73 -7.43
N THR A 75 -23.86 -2.51 -7.09
CA THR A 75 -24.39 -2.74 -5.74
C THR A 75 -25.16 -4.07 -5.75
N ASP A 76 -24.88 -4.94 -4.81
CA ASP A 76 -25.59 -6.21 -4.66
C ASP A 76 -26.88 -6.04 -3.84
N ASP A 77 -27.65 -7.13 -3.72
CA ASP A 77 -28.91 -7.12 -3.00
C ASP A 77 -28.78 -6.87 -1.48
N ASP A 78 -27.56 -7.05 -0.94
CA ASP A 78 -27.22 -6.79 0.47
C ASP A 78 -26.75 -5.34 0.69
N GLY A 79 -26.75 -4.51 -0.34
CA GLY A 79 -26.33 -3.10 -0.28
C GLY A 79 -24.80 -2.93 -0.25
N VAL A 80 -24.05 -3.95 -0.62
CA VAL A 80 -22.60 -3.87 -0.76
C VAL A 80 -22.26 -3.38 -2.17
N ARG A 81 -21.52 -2.27 -2.25
CA ARG A 81 -21.08 -1.64 -3.50
C ARG A 81 -19.67 -2.07 -3.86
N TRP A 82 -19.52 -2.54 -5.08
CA TRP A 82 -18.29 -2.98 -5.70
C TRP A 82 -17.89 -1.98 -6.79
N VAL A 83 -16.73 -1.34 -6.64
CA VAL A 83 -16.20 -0.38 -7.62
C VAL A 83 -14.89 -0.91 -8.17
N THR A 84 -14.88 -1.25 -9.47
CA THR A 84 -13.68 -1.75 -10.15
C THR A 84 -13.20 -0.72 -11.15
N ASP A 85 -12.00 -0.19 -10.94
CA ASP A 85 -11.31 0.67 -11.91
C ASP A 85 -10.32 -0.17 -12.73
N VAL A 86 -10.38 -0.04 -14.04
CA VAL A 86 -9.44 -0.67 -14.99
C VAL A 86 -8.91 0.43 -15.90
N ILE A 87 -7.65 0.80 -15.74
CA ILE A 87 -7.05 1.93 -16.46
C ILE A 87 -5.80 1.47 -17.19
N GLY A 88 -5.73 1.82 -18.47
CA GLY A 88 -4.56 1.64 -19.32
C GLY A 88 -3.92 2.97 -19.66
N HIS A 89 -2.60 3.04 -19.59
CA HIS A 89 -1.80 4.19 -20.01
C HIS A 89 -0.71 3.73 -20.96
N LYS A 90 -0.75 4.23 -22.18
CA LYS A 90 0.17 3.90 -23.27
C LYS A 90 1.03 5.10 -23.59
N THR A 91 2.34 4.86 -23.69
CA THR A 91 3.34 5.77 -24.22
C THR A 91 3.99 5.13 -25.45
N GLU A 92 4.91 5.81 -26.10
CA GLU A 92 5.72 5.20 -27.18
C GLU A 92 6.50 3.96 -26.73
N LYS A 93 6.91 3.92 -25.46
CA LYS A 93 7.84 2.87 -24.92
C LYS A 93 7.14 1.80 -24.12
N SER A 94 5.96 2.03 -23.60
CA SER A 94 5.32 1.12 -22.65
C SER A 94 3.80 1.26 -22.62
N PHE A 95 3.13 0.17 -22.28
CA PHE A 95 1.72 0.18 -21.99
C PHE A 95 1.49 -0.45 -20.60
N TRP A 96 1.16 0.39 -19.65
CA TRP A 96 0.84 -0.03 -18.27
C TRP A 96 -0.65 -0.10 -18.03
N VAL A 97 -1.06 -1.13 -17.30
CA VAL A 97 -2.46 -1.32 -16.90
C VAL A 97 -2.53 -1.40 -15.37
N SER A 98 -3.54 -0.79 -14.79
CA SER A 98 -3.91 -1.00 -13.39
C SER A 98 -5.31 -1.58 -13.28
N VAL A 99 -5.51 -2.40 -12.24
CA VAL A 99 -6.81 -2.90 -11.82
C VAL A 99 -6.95 -2.68 -10.33
N GLN A 100 -7.99 -1.96 -9.91
CA GLN A 100 -8.28 -1.66 -8.52
C GLN A 100 -9.72 -2.02 -8.20
N LEU A 101 -9.97 -2.67 -7.07
CA LEU A 101 -11.29 -3.03 -6.59
C LEU A 101 -11.50 -2.46 -5.19
N ASN A 102 -12.48 -1.59 -5.07
CA ASN A 102 -12.97 -1.06 -3.81
C ASN A 102 -14.32 -1.71 -3.48
N VAL A 103 -14.55 -1.94 -2.21
CA VAL A 103 -15.82 -2.48 -1.68
C VAL A 103 -16.23 -1.61 -0.50
N ASP A 104 -17.44 -1.14 -0.51
CA ASP A 104 -18.08 -0.41 0.60
C ASP A 104 -19.53 -0.84 0.78
N SER A 105 -20.14 -0.43 1.88
CA SER A 105 -21.55 -0.67 2.17
C SER A 105 -22.12 0.55 2.86
N GLU A 106 -23.34 0.92 2.51
CA GLU A 106 -24.06 2.02 3.20
C GLU A 106 -24.49 1.62 4.62
N LEU A 107 -24.72 0.34 4.85
CA LEU A 107 -25.07 -0.18 6.17
C LEU A 107 -23.81 -0.74 6.87
N PRO A 108 -23.75 -0.64 8.22
CA PRO A 108 -22.68 -1.27 8.96
C PRO A 108 -22.71 -2.79 8.76
N VAL A 109 -21.61 -3.35 8.26
CA VAL A 109 -21.44 -4.80 8.09
C VAL A 109 -20.31 -5.28 9.00
N GLU A 110 -20.48 -6.45 9.62
CA GLU A 110 -19.49 -7.01 10.54
C GLU A 110 -18.15 -7.25 9.84
N ARG A 111 -18.18 -7.69 8.58
CA ARG A 111 -16.99 -7.94 7.79
C ARG A 111 -17.29 -7.86 6.29
N LEU A 112 -16.53 -7.07 5.57
CA LEU A 112 -16.54 -7.11 4.11
C LEU A 112 -15.67 -8.27 3.63
N GLU A 113 -16.15 -9.02 2.65
CA GLU A 113 -15.35 -10.08 2.03
C GLU A 113 -14.10 -9.49 1.36
N GLN A 114 -12.98 -10.18 1.53
CA GLN A 114 -11.76 -9.83 0.78
C GLN A 114 -12.01 -10.07 -0.71
N GLY A 115 -11.86 -9.02 -1.52
CA GLY A 115 -12.05 -9.10 -2.95
C GLY A 115 -11.16 -10.18 -3.59
N LYS A 116 -11.78 -11.06 -4.39
CA LYS A 116 -11.04 -11.99 -5.25
C LYS A 116 -10.37 -11.20 -6.37
N ARG A 117 -9.36 -11.78 -7.00
CA ARG A 117 -8.76 -11.20 -8.21
C ARG A 117 -9.84 -11.01 -9.27
N PRO A 118 -10.10 -9.77 -9.75
CA PRO A 118 -11.07 -9.54 -10.82
C PRO A 118 -10.72 -10.32 -12.08
N TYR A 119 -11.73 -10.87 -12.74
CA TYR A 119 -11.52 -11.71 -13.93
C TYR A 119 -10.88 -10.94 -15.09
N ILE A 120 -11.03 -9.62 -15.12
CA ILE A 120 -10.40 -8.75 -16.14
C ILE A 120 -8.88 -8.94 -16.17
N VAL A 121 -8.20 -9.17 -15.03
CA VAL A 121 -6.75 -9.41 -14.99
C VAL A 121 -6.38 -10.62 -15.85
N LYS A 122 -7.17 -11.71 -15.77
CA LYS A 122 -6.98 -12.89 -16.60
C LYS A 122 -7.24 -12.62 -18.07
N LEU A 123 -8.29 -11.86 -18.38
CA LEU A 123 -8.61 -11.49 -19.78
C LEU A 123 -7.52 -10.63 -20.41
N LEU A 124 -6.97 -9.69 -19.66
CA LEU A 124 -5.86 -8.85 -20.12
C LEU A 124 -4.63 -9.69 -20.46
N MET A 125 -4.27 -10.64 -19.59
CA MET A 125 -3.12 -11.53 -19.84
C MET A 125 -3.36 -12.52 -21.00
N GLN A 126 -4.61 -12.89 -21.27
CA GLN A 126 -4.96 -13.79 -22.39
C GLN A 126 -5.03 -13.06 -23.74
N ASN A 127 -5.52 -11.81 -23.75
CA ASN A 127 -5.70 -11.03 -24.99
C ASN A 127 -4.45 -10.24 -25.38
N PHE A 128 -3.65 -9.86 -24.39
CA PHE A 128 -2.42 -9.10 -24.58
C PHE A 128 -1.27 -9.87 -23.95
N ALA A 129 -0.23 -10.15 -24.71
CA ALA A 129 0.98 -10.69 -24.12
C ALA A 129 1.48 -9.72 -23.05
N GLY A 130 2.01 -10.25 -21.96
CA GLY A 130 2.63 -9.42 -20.91
C GLY A 130 3.82 -8.65 -21.46
N GLY A 131 3.99 -7.41 -20.98
CA GLY A 131 5.16 -6.59 -21.28
C GLY A 131 6.37 -7.00 -20.43
N HIS A 132 7.38 -6.15 -20.43
CA HIS A 132 8.55 -6.28 -19.56
C HIS A 132 8.42 -5.39 -18.33
N ASP A 133 8.57 -5.99 -17.16
CA ASP A 133 8.66 -5.31 -15.87
C ASP A 133 10.12 -5.35 -15.40
N GLY A 134 10.87 -4.31 -15.73
CA GLY A 134 12.33 -4.33 -15.64
C GLY A 134 12.91 -5.38 -16.61
N GLU A 135 13.76 -6.26 -16.09
CA GLU A 135 14.36 -7.37 -16.88
C GLU A 135 13.45 -8.61 -16.96
N LEU A 136 12.32 -8.64 -16.24
CA LEU A 136 11.44 -9.80 -16.16
C LEU A 136 10.23 -9.68 -17.08
N PRO A 137 9.88 -10.73 -17.87
CA PRO A 137 8.65 -10.72 -18.63
C PRO A 137 7.46 -10.93 -17.70
N VAL A 138 6.35 -10.24 -17.97
CA VAL A 138 5.07 -10.50 -17.30
C VAL A 138 4.37 -11.64 -18.02
N THR A 139 4.18 -12.75 -17.34
CA THR A 139 3.63 -13.98 -17.93
C THR A 139 2.75 -14.72 -16.92
N ASP A 140 1.87 -15.61 -17.40
CA ASP A 140 1.11 -16.57 -16.60
C ASP A 140 1.80 -17.95 -16.51
N ASP A 141 2.97 -18.10 -17.15
CA ASP A 141 3.85 -19.25 -17.01
C ASP A 141 5.06 -18.92 -16.13
N PRO A 142 5.65 -19.92 -15.44
CA PRO A 142 6.86 -19.69 -14.65
C PRO A 142 8.07 -19.39 -15.54
N ILE A 143 8.94 -18.52 -15.08
CA ILE A 143 10.23 -18.22 -15.68
C ILE A 143 11.22 -19.28 -15.20
N PHE A 144 11.57 -20.23 -16.06
CA PHE A 144 12.57 -21.26 -15.76
C PHE A 144 13.97 -20.72 -16.04
N LEU A 145 14.78 -20.58 -14.99
CA LEU A 145 16.19 -20.24 -15.14
C LEU A 145 16.96 -21.40 -15.74
N SER A 146 17.92 -21.07 -16.58
CA SER A 146 18.94 -22.02 -17.06
C SER A 146 20.14 -22.05 -16.11
N SER A 147 21.05 -22.99 -16.29
CA SER A 147 22.28 -23.09 -15.48
C SER A 147 23.24 -21.88 -15.68
N THR A 148 23.02 -21.09 -16.71
CA THR A 148 23.82 -19.90 -17.05
C THR A 148 23.23 -18.60 -16.52
N ASP A 149 21.97 -18.59 -16.05
CA ASP A 149 21.25 -17.37 -15.66
C ASP A 149 21.59 -16.92 -14.20
N THR A 150 22.86 -17.06 -13.84
CA THR A 150 23.33 -16.70 -12.49
C THR A 150 23.20 -15.21 -12.19
N ASP A 151 23.49 -14.36 -13.17
CA ASP A 151 23.41 -12.91 -13.04
C ASP A 151 21.95 -12.46 -12.88
N LEU A 152 21.02 -13.08 -13.61
CA LEU A 152 19.60 -12.79 -13.44
C LEU A 152 19.09 -13.23 -12.06
N ALA A 153 19.51 -14.42 -11.60
CA ALA A 153 19.16 -14.90 -10.25
C ALA A 153 19.71 -14.00 -9.16
N GLU A 154 20.95 -13.54 -9.27
CA GLU A 154 21.55 -12.56 -8.36
C GLU A 154 20.76 -11.26 -8.35
N LYS A 155 20.44 -10.69 -9.51
CA LYS A 155 19.62 -9.47 -9.61
C LYS A 155 18.24 -9.64 -8.99
N ILE A 156 17.59 -10.79 -9.15
CA ILE A 156 16.29 -11.08 -8.51
C ILE A 156 16.43 -11.05 -6.99
N ILE A 157 17.43 -11.74 -6.45
CA ILE A 157 17.66 -11.87 -5.01
C ILE A 157 18.05 -10.53 -4.38
N CYS A 158 18.86 -9.73 -5.10
CA CYS A 158 19.36 -8.43 -4.64
C CYS A 158 18.50 -7.25 -5.11
N ALA A 159 17.30 -7.47 -5.64
CA ALA A 159 16.38 -6.44 -6.15
C ALA A 159 16.97 -5.55 -7.27
N GLY A 160 17.86 -6.11 -8.08
CA GLY A 160 18.55 -5.39 -9.16
C GLY A 160 17.86 -5.48 -10.53
N THR A 161 16.71 -6.13 -10.65
CA THR A 161 16.01 -6.33 -11.94
C THR A 161 15.29 -5.09 -12.45
N GLY A 162 15.08 -4.09 -11.60
CA GLY A 162 14.25 -2.91 -11.91
C GLY A 162 12.76 -3.22 -12.07
N SER A 163 12.30 -4.42 -11.63
CA SER A 163 10.89 -4.78 -11.65
C SER A 163 10.10 -4.01 -10.60
N ALA A 164 8.82 -3.72 -10.89
CA ALA A 164 7.88 -3.12 -9.95
C ALA A 164 7.04 -4.16 -9.21
N MET A 165 6.95 -5.38 -9.74
CA MET A 165 6.23 -6.50 -9.13
C MET A 165 7.17 -7.36 -8.29
N PRO A 166 6.67 -7.97 -7.20
CA PRO A 166 7.45 -8.93 -6.42
C PRO A 166 7.74 -10.21 -7.21
N THR A 167 8.82 -10.89 -6.84
CA THR A 167 9.23 -12.16 -7.46
C THR A 167 9.11 -13.31 -6.46
N VAL A 168 8.34 -14.32 -6.81
CA VAL A 168 8.27 -15.59 -6.07
C VAL A 168 9.30 -16.55 -6.66
N TYR A 169 10.32 -16.85 -5.89
CA TYR A 169 11.42 -17.73 -6.29
C TYR A 169 11.23 -19.12 -5.70
N VAL A 170 11.18 -20.14 -6.56
CA VAL A 170 10.91 -21.54 -6.19
C VAL A 170 12.18 -22.35 -6.32
N SER A 171 12.71 -22.87 -5.21
CA SER A 171 13.89 -23.73 -5.20
C SER A 171 13.51 -25.21 -5.28
N ARG A 172 14.48 -26.05 -5.75
CA ARG A 172 14.34 -27.51 -5.78
C ARG A 172 14.75 -28.13 -4.45
N ASP A 173 14.05 -29.21 -4.09
CA ASP A 173 14.41 -30.01 -2.93
C ASP A 173 15.61 -30.95 -3.21
N HIS A 174 15.93 -31.82 -2.25
CA HIS A 174 17.02 -32.79 -2.36
C HIS A 174 16.79 -33.87 -3.41
N THR A 175 15.54 -34.12 -3.80
CA THR A 175 15.15 -35.07 -4.87
C THR A 175 15.11 -34.41 -6.24
N GLY A 176 15.21 -33.08 -6.31
CA GLY A 176 15.05 -32.29 -7.53
C GLY A 176 13.58 -31.91 -7.83
N ALA A 177 12.66 -32.20 -6.92
CA ALA A 177 11.26 -31.83 -7.03
C ALA A 177 10.98 -30.41 -6.49
N PHE A 178 9.80 -29.92 -6.78
CA PHE A 178 9.25 -28.67 -6.18
C PHE A 178 8.19 -29.02 -5.14
N ILE A 179 8.13 -28.23 -4.08
CA ILE A 179 7.12 -28.39 -3.02
C ILE A 179 5.70 -28.07 -3.50
N LEU A 180 5.57 -27.29 -4.56
CA LEU A 180 4.31 -26.86 -5.17
C LEU A 180 4.42 -26.93 -6.70
N GLU A 181 3.28 -26.82 -7.39
CA GLU A 181 3.23 -26.76 -8.84
C GLU A 181 3.49 -25.31 -9.34
N PRO A 182 4.68 -25.01 -9.91
CA PRO A 182 5.02 -23.63 -10.29
C PRO A 182 4.10 -23.06 -11.36
N SER A 183 3.65 -23.90 -12.33
CA SER A 183 2.74 -23.45 -13.39
C SER A 183 1.37 -23.06 -12.86
N LEU A 184 0.87 -23.75 -11.84
CA LEU A 184 -0.37 -23.37 -11.19
C LEU A 184 -0.21 -22.08 -10.38
N LEU A 185 0.90 -21.95 -9.67
CA LEU A 185 1.22 -20.75 -8.90
C LEU A 185 1.35 -19.53 -9.84
N ALA A 186 2.04 -19.64 -10.98
CA ALA A 186 2.18 -18.56 -11.95
C ALA A 186 0.82 -18.09 -12.49
N LYS A 187 -0.09 -19.01 -12.80
CA LYS A 187 -1.46 -18.67 -13.20
C LYS A 187 -2.25 -17.97 -12.10
N TRP A 188 -2.04 -18.32 -10.84
CA TRP A 188 -2.69 -17.64 -9.70
C TRP A 188 -2.14 -16.24 -9.46
N LEU A 189 -0.84 -16.04 -9.71
CA LEU A 189 -0.13 -14.79 -9.50
C LEU A 189 0.01 -13.92 -10.75
N SER A 190 -0.53 -14.37 -11.87
CA SER A 190 -0.51 -13.66 -13.16
C SER A 190 -0.98 -12.21 -13.00
N GLY A 191 -0.14 -11.26 -13.44
CA GLY A 191 -0.36 -9.82 -13.28
C GLY A 191 -0.21 -9.30 -11.85
N MET A 192 0.31 -10.10 -10.90
CA MET A 192 0.52 -9.72 -9.51
C MET A 192 1.96 -9.94 -9.03
N ALA A 193 2.63 -10.97 -9.52
CA ALA A 193 4.02 -11.31 -9.18
C ALA A 193 4.64 -12.15 -10.28
N HIS A 194 5.96 -12.09 -10.41
CA HIS A 194 6.72 -13.04 -11.22
C HIS A 194 6.90 -14.36 -10.46
N VAL A 195 6.88 -15.48 -11.17
CA VAL A 195 7.23 -16.78 -10.60
C VAL A 195 8.48 -17.29 -11.30
N VAL A 196 9.57 -17.39 -10.58
CA VAL A 196 10.88 -17.81 -11.08
C VAL A 196 11.26 -19.13 -10.45
N VAL A 197 11.80 -20.01 -11.27
CA VAL A 197 12.08 -21.40 -10.89
C VAL A 197 13.54 -21.72 -11.16
N GLU A 198 14.26 -22.20 -10.17
CA GLU A 198 15.66 -22.58 -10.35
C GLU A 198 15.83 -23.89 -11.11
N PRO A 199 16.93 -24.06 -11.88
CA PRO A 199 17.14 -25.25 -12.70
C PRO A 199 17.55 -26.48 -11.88
N SER A 200 18.31 -26.31 -10.80
CA SER A 200 18.86 -27.43 -10.03
C SER A 200 19.39 -27.00 -8.66
N ARG A 201 19.55 -27.97 -7.74
CA ARG A 201 20.21 -27.76 -6.44
C ARG A 201 21.68 -27.29 -6.58
N LYS A 202 22.39 -27.72 -7.62
CA LYS A 202 23.77 -27.25 -7.88
C LYS A 202 23.78 -25.77 -8.17
N PHE A 203 22.79 -25.28 -8.87
CA PHE A 203 22.57 -23.85 -9.13
C PHE A 203 22.34 -23.07 -7.84
N SER A 204 21.48 -23.55 -6.91
CA SER A 204 21.32 -22.93 -5.58
C SER A 204 22.67 -22.76 -4.85
N SER A 205 23.51 -23.80 -4.87
CA SER A 205 24.83 -23.76 -4.22
C SER A 205 25.80 -22.77 -4.88
N GLN A 206 25.69 -22.59 -6.20
CA GLN A 206 26.48 -21.62 -6.93
C GLN A 206 26.02 -20.18 -6.59
N ILE A 207 24.72 -19.91 -6.64
CA ILE A 207 24.14 -18.60 -6.31
C ILE A 207 24.41 -18.23 -4.86
N MET A 208 24.35 -19.18 -3.92
CA MET A 208 24.62 -18.95 -2.50
C MET A 208 25.95 -18.22 -2.27
N ARG A 209 26.97 -18.55 -3.07
CA ARG A 209 28.29 -17.91 -2.96
C ARG A 209 28.27 -16.47 -3.47
N GLN A 210 27.52 -16.21 -4.55
CA GLN A 210 27.41 -14.89 -5.17
C GLN A 210 26.63 -13.91 -4.30
N VAL A 211 25.52 -14.41 -3.70
CA VAL A 211 24.62 -13.58 -2.88
C VAL A 211 24.81 -13.73 -1.36
N TYR A 212 25.99 -14.23 -0.94
CA TYR A 212 26.35 -14.36 0.48
C TYR A 212 25.30 -15.10 1.34
N GLY A 213 24.61 -16.09 0.77
CA GLY A 213 23.60 -16.88 1.46
C GLY A 213 22.20 -16.27 1.49
N GLU A 214 21.96 -15.19 0.77
CA GLU A 214 20.63 -14.55 0.69
C GLU A 214 19.61 -15.31 -0.19
N ASN A 215 20.04 -16.33 -0.92
CA ASN A 215 19.12 -17.18 -1.69
C ASN A 215 18.39 -18.21 -0.82
N VAL A 216 17.29 -18.73 -1.36
CA VAL A 216 16.60 -19.92 -0.81
C VAL A 216 17.05 -21.19 -1.50
N TYR A 217 16.95 -22.32 -0.80
CA TYR A 217 17.38 -23.64 -1.29
C TYR A 217 16.55 -24.75 -0.60
N GLY A 218 16.76 -26.00 -1.06
CA GLY A 218 16.20 -27.18 -0.40
C GLY A 218 14.68 -27.29 -0.46
N GLY A 219 14.06 -26.81 -1.53
CA GLY A 219 12.61 -26.80 -1.71
C GLY A 219 11.89 -25.62 -1.06
N ALA A 220 12.62 -24.71 -0.43
CA ALA A 220 12.02 -23.48 0.10
C ALA A 220 11.57 -22.55 -1.03
N VAL A 221 10.53 -21.75 -0.74
CA VAL A 221 10.02 -20.71 -1.65
C VAL A 221 10.24 -19.36 -0.97
N ALA A 222 10.73 -18.37 -1.72
CA ALA A 222 10.85 -17.00 -1.22
C ALA A 222 10.04 -16.02 -2.05
N ILE A 223 9.56 -14.96 -1.41
CA ILE A 223 9.12 -13.73 -2.08
C ILE A 223 10.25 -12.72 -1.91
N TYR A 224 10.81 -12.25 -3.02
CA TYR A 224 11.75 -11.13 -3.07
C TYR A 224 10.99 -9.87 -3.47
N TRP A 225 11.18 -8.80 -2.70
CA TRP A 225 10.51 -7.53 -2.92
C TRP A 225 11.34 -6.62 -3.82
N PRO A 226 10.70 -5.83 -4.73
CA PRO A 226 11.40 -5.00 -5.71
C PRO A 226 12.31 -3.93 -5.12
N ASP A 227 12.00 -3.48 -3.91
CA ASP A 227 12.71 -2.40 -3.20
C ASP A 227 13.90 -2.88 -2.36
N GLY A 228 14.16 -4.18 -2.37
CA GLY A 228 15.25 -4.77 -1.58
C GLY A 228 15.02 -4.80 -0.07
N VAL A 229 13.81 -4.50 0.41
CA VAL A 229 13.45 -4.48 1.85
C VAL A 229 13.50 -5.88 2.50
N GLY A 230 14.01 -6.87 1.80
CA GLY A 230 14.19 -8.21 2.31
C GLY A 230 13.40 -9.28 1.57
N LYS A 231 13.31 -10.43 2.18
CA LYS A 231 12.66 -11.61 1.62
C LYS A 231 11.71 -12.23 2.62
N TRP A 232 10.65 -12.87 2.12
CA TRP A 232 9.77 -13.72 2.93
C TRP A 232 9.96 -15.17 2.53
N ILE A 233 10.30 -16.05 3.48
CA ILE A 233 10.66 -17.44 3.21
C ILE A 233 9.59 -18.40 3.70
N TYR A 234 9.21 -19.33 2.85
CA TYR A 234 8.33 -20.45 3.16
C TYR A 234 9.13 -21.76 3.17
N LEU A 235 9.30 -22.34 4.36
CA LEU A 235 10.01 -23.59 4.53
C LEU A 235 9.07 -24.78 4.30
N PRO A 236 9.51 -25.84 3.58
CA PRO A 236 8.69 -27.02 3.29
C PRO A 236 8.05 -27.65 4.52
N SER A 237 8.80 -27.77 5.60
CA SER A 237 8.38 -28.44 6.85
C SER A 237 7.23 -27.76 7.58
N LYS A 238 6.92 -26.50 7.25
CA LYS A 238 5.87 -25.71 7.95
C LYS A 238 4.48 -25.81 7.31
N TRP A 239 4.35 -26.55 6.19
CA TRP A 239 3.10 -26.56 5.42
C TRP A 239 2.50 -27.96 5.31
N SER A 240 1.20 -28.07 5.61
CA SER A 240 0.45 -29.33 5.56
C SER A 240 0.19 -29.84 4.14
N SER A 241 0.20 -28.94 3.15
CA SER A 241 -0.01 -29.30 1.75
C SER A 241 0.51 -28.21 0.79
N PRO A 242 0.83 -28.58 -0.48
CA PRO A 242 1.16 -27.62 -1.52
C PRO A 242 0.08 -26.55 -1.73
N ALA A 243 -1.19 -26.92 -1.66
CA ALA A 243 -2.32 -26.01 -1.84
C ALA A 243 -2.41 -24.95 -0.72
N ALA A 244 -2.13 -25.36 0.53
CA ALA A 244 -2.08 -24.42 1.66
C ALA A 244 -0.94 -23.39 1.48
N LEU A 245 0.23 -23.84 1.05
CA LEU A 245 1.37 -22.99 0.72
C LEU A 245 1.03 -22.00 -0.40
N GLN A 246 0.48 -22.47 -1.52
CA GLN A 246 0.07 -21.62 -2.64
C GLN A 246 -0.92 -20.55 -2.20
N THR A 247 -1.90 -20.92 -1.38
CA THR A 247 -2.89 -19.99 -0.84
C THR A 247 -2.22 -18.90 0.04
N ALA A 248 -1.28 -19.29 0.90
CA ALA A 248 -0.55 -18.37 1.75
C ALA A 248 0.31 -17.38 0.95
N ILE A 249 1.05 -17.88 -0.07
CA ILE A 249 1.83 -17.04 -0.98
C ILE A 249 0.91 -16.04 -1.68
N ALA A 250 -0.18 -16.51 -2.30
CA ALA A 250 -1.12 -15.65 -3.02
C ALA A 250 -1.78 -14.61 -2.10
N LYS A 251 -2.10 -14.98 -0.85
CA LYS A 251 -2.63 -14.05 0.15
C LYS A 251 -1.58 -12.97 0.50
N LYS A 252 -0.33 -13.37 0.75
CA LYS A 252 0.76 -12.43 1.10
C LYS A 252 1.01 -11.44 -0.04
N ILE A 253 1.11 -11.92 -1.30
CA ILE A 253 1.26 -11.06 -2.48
C ILE A 253 0.09 -10.08 -2.59
N ARG A 254 -1.16 -10.54 -2.54
CA ARG A 254 -2.34 -9.66 -2.63
C ARG A 254 -2.35 -8.59 -1.55
N LEU A 255 -2.06 -8.95 -0.31
CA LEU A 255 -1.99 -7.98 0.78
C LEU A 255 -0.89 -6.94 0.56
N SER A 256 0.30 -7.34 0.11
CA SER A 256 1.37 -6.38 -0.16
C SER A 256 1.05 -5.42 -1.31
N LEU A 257 0.37 -5.90 -2.36
CA LEU A 257 -0.05 -5.04 -3.47
C LEU A 257 -1.06 -3.97 -3.05
N LEU A 258 -1.84 -4.19 -1.97
CA LEU A 258 -2.72 -3.14 -1.45
C LEU A 258 -1.93 -1.92 -0.94
N TYR A 259 -0.68 -2.10 -0.51
CA TYR A 259 0.19 -1.02 -0.06
C TYR A 259 1.00 -0.36 -1.19
N GLN A 260 1.08 -1.01 -2.37
CA GLN A 260 1.81 -0.46 -3.50
C GLN A 260 1.08 0.78 -4.04
N ARG A 261 1.81 1.87 -4.29
CA ARG A 261 1.29 3.04 -4.98
C ARG A 261 1.15 2.74 -6.47
N LEU A 262 -0.04 2.99 -7.03
CA LEU A 262 -0.23 2.94 -8.49
C LEU A 262 0.51 4.10 -9.16
N ARG A 263 0.90 3.89 -10.41
CA ARG A 263 1.34 4.99 -11.29
C ARG A 263 0.18 5.98 -11.42
N ARG A 264 0.47 7.26 -11.27
CA ARG A 264 -0.57 8.31 -11.32
C ARG A 264 -1.35 8.24 -12.62
N GLU A 265 -0.66 7.99 -13.73
CA GLU A 265 -1.23 7.92 -15.09
C GLU A 265 -2.18 6.73 -15.27
N CYS A 266 -2.10 5.74 -14.39
CA CYS A 266 -2.96 4.55 -14.35
C CYS A 266 -4.05 4.65 -13.27
N THR A 267 -4.53 5.86 -12.95
CA THR A 267 -5.63 6.07 -11.99
C THR A 267 -6.85 6.65 -12.67
N TRP A 268 -8.04 6.35 -12.14
CA TRP A 268 -9.28 6.92 -12.63
C TRP A 268 -9.31 8.44 -12.53
N SER A 269 -8.82 8.99 -11.41
CA SER A 269 -8.72 10.43 -11.19
C SER A 269 -7.84 11.13 -12.23
N TYR A 270 -6.72 10.52 -12.62
CA TYR A 270 -5.89 11.06 -13.70
C TYR A 270 -6.64 11.06 -15.04
N LEU A 271 -7.32 9.96 -15.38
CA LEU A 271 -8.11 9.87 -16.62
C LEU A 271 -9.20 10.95 -16.66
N GLN A 272 -9.90 11.17 -15.54
CA GLN A 272 -10.89 12.24 -15.42
C GLN A 272 -10.25 13.63 -15.57
N GLU A 273 -9.09 13.88 -14.93
CA GLU A 273 -8.38 15.14 -15.03
C GLU A 273 -8.01 15.47 -16.48
N VAL A 274 -7.38 14.52 -17.20
CA VAL A 274 -6.93 14.79 -18.58
C VAL A 274 -8.09 14.92 -19.57
N THR A 275 -9.14 14.13 -19.40
CA THR A 275 -10.35 14.25 -20.27
C THR A 275 -11.10 15.55 -20.00
N SER A 276 -11.25 15.98 -18.75
CA SER A 276 -11.87 17.27 -18.43
C SER A 276 -11.07 18.45 -18.96
N ARG A 277 -9.74 18.41 -18.83
CA ARG A 277 -8.84 19.45 -19.36
C ARG A 277 -8.97 19.56 -20.88
N GLN A 278 -8.96 18.43 -21.59
CA GLN A 278 -9.14 18.41 -23.05
C GLN A 278 -10.48 19.03 -23.47
N LYS A 279 -11.58 18.69 -22.77
CA LYS A 279 -12.90 19.25 -23.05
C LYS A 279 -12.96 20.76 -22.79
N LEU A 280 -12.32 21.24 -21.73
CA LEU A 280 -12.20 22.67 -21.45
C LEU A 280 -11.39 23.41 -22.54
N GLU A 281 -10.32 22.81 -23.04
CA GLU A 281 -9.52 23.40 -24.15
C GLU A 281 -10.35 23.51 -25.44
N VAL A 282 -11.14 22.46 -25.75
CA VAL A 282 -12.06 22.48 -26.92
C VAL A 282 -13.14 23.56 -26.73
N LEU A 283 -13.75 23.68 -25.55
CA LEU A 283 -14.74 24.72 -25.27
C LEU A 283 -14.15 26.14 -25.40
N ARG A 284 -12.95 26.35 -24.89
CA ARG A 284 -12.24 27.63 -25.05
C ARG A 284 -11.96 27.96 -26.51
N ALA A 285 -11.48 26.96 -27.27
CA ALA A 285 -11.19 27.13 -28.69
C ALA A 285 -12.45 27.40 -29.53
N SER A 286 -13.58 26.85 -29.15
CA SER A 286 -14.89 27.08 -29.82
C SER A 286 -15.52 28.42 -29.45
N GLY A 287 -14.97 29.18 -28.50
CA GLY A 287 -15.54 30.44 -28.03
C GLY A 287 -16.92 30.28 -27.37
N SER A 288 -17.19 29.15 -26.75
CA SER A 288 -18.46 28.87 -26.07
C SER A 288 -18.61 29.79 -24.84
N ASP A 289 -19.73 30.50 -24.77
CA ASP A 289 -20.14 31.30 -23.60
C ASP A 289 -21.00 30.50 -22.60
N ASN A 290 -21.05 29.17 -22.75
CA ASN A 290 -21.89 28.32 -21.91
C ASN A 290 -21.22 28.08 -20.52
N ILE A 291 -21.57 28.95 -19.60
CA ILE A 291 -21.03 28.96 -18.22
C ILE A 291 -21.35 27.63 -17.49
N ASP A 292 -22.51 27.02 -17.71
CA ASP A 292 -22.93 25.80 -17.05
C ASP A 292 -22.04 24.59 -17.47
N GLU A 293 -21.59 24.52 -18.72
CA GLU A 293 -20.65 23.51 -19.17
C GLU A 293 -19.27 23.68 -18.53
N TYR A 294 -18.80 24.92 -18.40
CA TYR A 294 -17.55 25.21 -17.69
C TYR A 294 -17.63 24.79 -16.22
N ILE A 295 -18.70 25.15 -15.52
CA ILE A 295 -18.94 24.77 -14.12
C ILE A 295 -18.96 23.25 -13.99
N GLY A 296 -19.70 22.54 -14.85
CA GLY A 296 -19.78 21.07 -14.80
C GLY A 296 -18.44 20.37 -15.05
N HIS A 297 -17.53 20.97 -15.81
CA HIS A 297 -16.16 20.44 -15.98
C HIS A 297 -15.27 20.73 -14.78
N PHE A 298 -15.38 21.91 -14.16
CA PHE A 298 -14.66 22.24 -12.94
C PHE A 298 -15.11 21.37 -11.76
N ASP A 299 -16.41 21.12 -11.63
CA ASP A 299 -16.96 20.24 -10.59
C ASP A 299 -16.41 18.81 -10.71
N LYS A 300 -16.30 18.29 -11.95
CA LYS A 300 -15.67 16.99 -12.21
C LYS A 300 -14.18 16.97 -11.88
N GLU A 301 -13.46 18.05 -12.18
CA GLU A 301 -12.04 18.16 -11.83
C GLU A 301 -11.85 18.24 -10.31
N ILE A 302 -12.68 18.99 -9.60
CA ILE A 302 -12.67 19.08 -8.14
C ILE A 302 -12.96 17.69 -7.55
N SER A 303 -14.03 17.02 -8.01
CA SER A 303 -14.37 15.68 -7.53
C SER A 303 -13.24 14.67 -7.75
N ALA A 304 -12.57 14.72 -8.91
CA ALA A 304 -11.41 13.86 -9.18
C ALA A 304 -10.23 14.14 -8.24
N LYS A 305 -10.02 15.42 -7.89
CA LYS A 305 -8.97 15.80 -6.94
C LYS A 305 -9.31 15.39 -5.52
N ASP A 306 -10.55 15.48 -5.12
CA ASP A 306 -11.02 15.02 -3.80
C ASP A 306 -10.88 13.50 -3.67
N GLU A 307 -11.22 12.73 -4.72
CA GLU A 307 -10.95 11.28 -4.74
C GLU A 307 -9.45 10.96 -4.60
N GLU A 308 -8.59 11.73 -5.28
CA GLU A 308 -7.14 11.55 -5.19
C GLU A 308 -6.60 11.91 -3.80
N ILE A 309 -7.10 12.96 -3.18
CA ILE A 309 -6.76 13.34 -1.80
C ILE A 309 -7.15 12.22 -0.84
N GLN A 310 -8.39 11.74 -0.89
CA GLN A 310 -8.85 10.63 -0.05
C GLN A 310 -8.02 9.35 -0.27
N ARG A 311 -7.65 9.08 -1.53
CA ARG A 311 -6.77 7.96 -1.86
C ARG A 311 -5.39 8.10 -1.20
N LEU A 312 -4.79 9.29 -1.33
CA LEU A 312 -3.47 9.57 -0.76
C LEU A 312 -3.49 9.55 0.76
N GLU A 313 -4.52 10.07 1.40
CA GLU A 313 -4.74 10.00 2.85
C GLU A 313 -4.86 8.55 3.32
N ALA A 314 -5.67 7.73 2.63
CA ALA A 314 -5.78 6.32 2.94
C ALA A 314 -4.46 5.56 2.74
N GLU A 315 -3.67 5.89 1.71
CA GLU A 315 -2.33 5.32 1.50
C GLU A 315 -1.35 5.76 2.59
N LEU A 316 -1.42 7.01 3.01
CA LEU A 316 -0.58 7.56 4.08
C LEU A 316 -0.85 6.85 5.42
N VAL A 317 -2.13 6.67 5.74
CA VAL A 317 -2.57 5.87 6.91
C VAL A 317 -2.03 4.43 6.80
N ARG A 318 -2.20 3.77 5.64
CA ARG A 318 -1.69 2.41 5.44
C ARG A 318 -0.17 2.34 5.53
N ALA A 319 0.57 3.28 4.93
CA ALA A 319 2.03 3.32 5.01
C ALA A 319 2.54 3.49 6.45
N ARG A 320 1.82 4.24 7.27
CA ARG A 320 2.11 4.36 8.71
C ARG A 320 1.88 3.05 9.46
N TYR A 321 0.82 2.30 9.12
CA TYR A 321 0.53 1.00 9.73
C TYR A 321 1.40 -0.14 9.19
N SER A 322 1.75 -0.15 7.89
CA SER A 322 2.58 -1.21 7.28
C SER A 322 4.01 -1.20 7.80
N LYS A 323 4.55 -0.04 8.13
CA LYS A 323 5.86 0.07 8.79
C LYS A 323 5.89 -0.68 10.14
N ARG A 324 4.73 -0.80 10.79
CA ARG A 324 4.52 -1.56 12.03
C ARG A 324 4.53 -3.09 11.80
N GLU A 325 3.93 -3.58 10.69
CA GLU A 325 3.89 -5.02 10.39
C GLU A 325 5.20 -5.57 9.79
N ILE A 326 5.95 -4.75 9.04
CA ILE A 326 7.22 -5.15 8.42
C ILE A 326 8.29 -5.40 9.48
N HIS A 327 8.33 -4.63 10.56
CA HIS A 327 9.25 -4.87 11.67
C HIS A 327 8.88 -6.10 12.51
N ALA A 328 7.63 -6.53 12.52
CA ALA A 328 7.20 -7.77 13.17
C ALA A 328 7.52 -9.05 12.38
N SER A 329 7.91 -8.92 11.10
CA SER A 329 8.00 -10.07 10.18
C SER A 329 9.42 -10.43 9.70
N ALA A 330 10.44 -9.67 10.07
CA ALA A 330 11.81 -9.86 9.58
C ALA A 330 12.70 -10.61 10.58
N GLY A 331 12.38 -11.86 10.87
CA GLY A 331 13.26 -12.71 11.69
C GLY A 331 12.63 -14.04 12.05
N GLY A 332 13.35 -15.12 11.79
CA GLY A 332 12.92 -16.50 11.97
C GLY A 332 12.28 -16.83 13.32
N GLU A 333 11.48 -17.91 13.33
CA GLU A 333 10.66 -18.42 14.43
C GLU A 333 9.99 -17.32 15.26
N GLU A 334 8.78 -16.94 14.83
CA GLU A 334 7.97 -15.91 15.48
C GLU A 334 7.65 -16.29 16.93
N HIS A 335 8.50 -15.86 17.86
CA HIS A 335 8.09 -15.66 19.23
C HIS A 335 7.60 -14.21 19.39
N SER A 336 6.45 -13.89 18.78
CA SER A 336 5.78 -12.62 19.06
C SER A 336 5.00 -12.74 20.37
N ILE A 337 5.14 -11.74 21.23
CA ILE A 337 4.34 -11.59 22.45
C ILE A 337 3.31 -10.52 22.16
N SER A 338 2.02 -10.88 22.20
CA SER A 338 0.92 -9.91 22.09
C SER A 338 0.54 -9.43 23.49
N LEU A 339 0.49 -8.13 23.68
CA LEU A 339 -0.01 -7.50 24.90
C LEU A 339 -1.32 -6.76 24.58
N GLU A 340 -2.36 -7.02 25.37
CA GLU A 340 -3.64 -6.34 25.23
C GLU A 340 -3.71 -5.16 26.22
N THR A 341 -4.25 -4.02 25.76
CA THR A 341 -4.47 -2.84 26.58
C THR A 341 -5.79 -2.19 26.19
N SER A 342 -6.45 -1.54 27.13
CA SER A 342 -7.64 -0.72 26.90
C SER A 342 -7.29 0.75 26.61
N GLU A 343 -6.02 1.15 26.77
CA GLU A 343 -5.54 2.49 26.47
C GLU A 343 -5.07 2.58 25.01
N SER A 344 -5.37 3.71 24.37
CA SER A 344 -4.84 4.04 23.04
C SER A 344 -3.58 4.89 23.16
N ASP A 345 -2.67 4.76 22.18
CA ASP A 345 -1.51 5.63 22.08
C ASP A 345 -1.94 7.09 21.90
N LEU A 346 -1.45 8.01 22.73
CA LEU A 346 -1.63 9.43 22.56
C LEU A 346 -0.66 10.03 21.53
N TYR A 347 0.46 9.35 21.27
CA TYR A 347 1.42 9.65 20.21
C TYR A 347 2.00 8.36 19.66
N GLN A 348 2.57 8.43 18.47
CA GLN A 348 3.04 7.22 17.77
C GLN A 348 4.10 6.48 18.59
N GLY A 349 3.84 5.19 18.88
CA GLY A 349 4.77 4.30 19.57
C GLY A 349 4.87 4.48 21.07
N GLU A 350 3.92 5.16 21.71
CA GLU A 350 3.90 5.41 23.15
C GLU A 350 3.99 4.12 23.99
N GLN A 351 3.08 3.19 23.76
CA GLN A 351 3.02 1.94 24.54
C GLN A 351 4.24 1.06 24.28
N VAL A 352 4.67 0.98 23.02
CA VAL A 352 5.88 0.21 22.65
C VAL A 352 7.12 0.83 23.30
N GLY A 353 7.25 2.15 23.28
CA GLY A 353 8.33 2.89 23.91
C GLY A 353 8.41 2.63 25.41
N LEU A 354 7.26 2.72 26.10
CA LEU A 354 7.15 2.45 27.53
C LEU A 354 7.58 1.01 27.88
N ILE A 355 7.15 0.04 27.07
CA ILE A 355 7.52 -1.36 27.27
C ILE A 355 9.03 -1.55 27.08
N ILE A 356 9.62 -1.01 26.00
CA ILE A 356 11.06 -1.12 25.72
C ILE A 356 11.88 -0.45 26.82
N GLU A 357 11.47 0.71 27.30
CA GLU A 357 12.13 1.41 28.41
C GLU A 357 12.09 0.59 29.71
N SER A 358 10.94 -0.02 29.99
CA SER A 358 10.78 -0.95 31.12
C SER A 358 11.67 -2.19 31.00
N LEU A 359 11.76 -2.78 29.78
CA LEU A 359 12.63 -3.91 29.50
C LEU A 359 14.11 -3.54 29.64
N LYS A 360 14.53 -2.36 29.16
CA LYS A 360 15.90 -1.83 29.37
C LYS A 360 16.23 -1.70 30.84
N SER A 361 15.33 -1.14 31.64
CA SER A 361 15.51 -1.00 33.09
C SER A 361 15.59 -2.34 33.79
N ALA A 362 14.74 -3.29 33.41
CA ALA A 362 14.77 -4.66 33.93
C ALA A 362 16.05 -5.40 33.53
N ALA A 363 16.56 -5.17 32.31
CA ALA A 363 17.81 -5.75 31.85
C ALA A 363 19.02 -5.25 32.70
N VAL A 364 19.08 -3.96 32.98
CA VAL A 364 20.14 -3.39 33.84
C VAL A 364 20.14 -4.02 35.24
N SER A 365 18.94 -4.31 35.77
CA SER A 365 18.80 -4.90 37.11
C SER A 365 19.00 -6.43 37.15
N ALA A 366 19.05 -7.08 35.98
CA ALA A 366 19.23 -8.54 35.91
C ALA A 366 20.73 -8.93 36.09
N GLU A 367 20.96 -10.09 36.72
CA GLU A 367 22.32 -10.63 36.91
C GLU A 367 23.00 -10.86 35.56
N GLN A 368 24.29 -10.50 35.47
CA GLN A 368 25.10 -10.70 34.27
C GLN A 368 25.21 -12.20 33.95
N HIS A 369 25.21 -12.54 32.65
CA HIS A 369 25.27 -13.92 32.14
C HIS A 369 24.09 -14.81 32.54
N SER A 370 22.98 -14.22 33.02
CA SER A 370 21.74 -14.95 33.30
C SER A 370 20.86 -15.07 32.04
N ARG A 371 20.08 -16.16 31.97
CA ARG A 371 19.05 -16.35 30.90
C ARG A 371 18.07 -15.18 30.87
N ARG A 372 17.74 -14.63 32.04
CA ARG A 372 16.84 -13.47 32.15
C ARG A 372 17.42 -12.25 31.43
N ARG A 373 18.72 -11.96 31.66
CA ARG A 373 19.44 -10.85 31.03
C ARG A 373 19.46 -11.02 29.52
N ASN A 374 19.84 -12.20 29.03
CA ASN A 374 19.93 -12.49 27.60
C ASN A 374 18.56 -12.35 26.90
N LEU A 375 17.47 -12.77 27.53
CA LEU A 375 16.12 -12.60 26.97
C LEU A 375 15.69 -11.14 26.91
N LEU A 376 15.97 -10.37 27.97
CA LEU A 376 15.63 -8.94 28.01
C LEU A 376 16.42 -8.15 26.97
N ASP A 377 17.73 -8.41 26.86
CA ASP A 377 18.59 -7.78 25.86
C ASP A 377 18.13 -8.15 24.42
N ALA A 378 17.76 -9.40 24.17
CA ALA A 378 17.24 -9.84 22.88
C ALA A 378 15.91 -9.17 22.54
N LEU A 379 14.98 -9.04 23.50
CA LEU A 379 13.72 -8.32 23.30
C LEU A 379 13.95 -6.84 22.99
N VAL A 380 14.86 -6.19 23.68
CA VAL A 380 15.20 -4.77 23.42
C VAL A 380 15.83 -4.60 22.04
N LEU A 381 16.77 -5.47 21.65
CA LEU A 381 17.45 -5.40 20.35
C LEU A 381 16.55 -5.72 19.16
N SER A 382 15.56 -6.60 19.38
CA SER A 382 14.62 -7.01 18.30
C SER A 382 13.45 -6.06 18.12
N ASN A 383 13.25 -5.08 19.02
CA ASN A 383 12.13 -4.15 18.99
C ASN A 383 12.65 -2.71 19.04
N ASP A 384 12.96 -2.15 17.88
CA ASP A 384 13.27 -0.72 17.79
C ASP A 384 11.97 0.08 17.76
N ASN A 385 11.95 1.21 18.47
CA ASN A 385 10.80 2.11 18.49
C ASN A 385 11.24 3.54 18.13
N PRO A 386 11.22 3.90 16.85
CA PRO A 386 11.43 5.28 16.42
C PRO A 386 10.18 6.14 16.67
N GLY A 387 9.58 6.06 17.87
CA GLY A 387 8.39 6.83 18.20
C GLY A 387 8.64 8.33 18.22
N ASP A 388 7.56 9.11 18.15
CA ASP A 388 7.60 10.58 18.04
C ASP A 388 7.97 11.27 19.37
N ARG A 389 8.19 10.51 20.45
CA ARG A 389 8.42 11.03 21.81
C ARG A 389 9.53 12.07 21.89
N GLU A 390 10.71 11.72 21.37
CA GLU A 390 11.90 12.58 21.42
C GLU A 390 11.67 13.87 20.61
N GLU A 391 11.09 13.76 19.42
CA GLU A 391 10.79 14.92 18.59
C GLU A 391 9.78 15.86 19.26
N ILE A 392 8.69 15.30 19.82
CA ILE A 392 7.68 16.10 20.54
C ILE A 392 8.32 16.80 21.73
N LEU A 393 9.14 16.10 22.51
CA LEU A 393 9.80 16.66 23.68
C LEU A 393 10.81 17.76 23.31
N GLU A 394 11.59 17.61 22.25
CA GLU A 394 12.54 18.65 21.80
C GLU A 394 11.79 19.91 21.35
N ARG A 395 10.80 19.75 20.48
CA ARG A 395 9.97 20.87 20.00
C ARG A 395 9.23 21.58 21.14
N LEU A 396 8.64 20.80 22.06
CA LEU A 396 7.96 21.32 23.23
C LEU A 396 8.91 22.09 24.15
N LYS A 397 10.13 21.57 24.34
CA LYS A 397 11.17 22.23 25.13
C LYS A 397 11.61 23.56 24.54
N GLU A 398 11.82 23.62 23.22
CA GLU A 398 12.16 24.86 22.53
C GLU A 398 11.04 25.89 22.63
N LEU A 399 9.80 25.47 22.41
CA LEU A 399 8.62 26.32 22.49
C LEU A 399 8.43 26.93 23.88
N LEU A 400 8.56 26.10 24.92
CA LEU A 400 8.36 26.53 26.31
C LEU A 400 9.58 27.26 26.91
N ARG A 401 10.80 27.05 26.40
CA ARG A 401 11.99 27.76 26.84
C ARG A 401 11.91 29.27 26.60
N GLN A 402 11.23 29.70 25.56
CA GLN A 402 11.09 31.09 25.17
C GLN A 402 9.65 31.63 25.41
N TYR A 403 8.84 30.89 26.16
CA TYR A 403 7.45 31.24 26.35
C TYR A 403 7.32 32.49 27.21
N THR A 404 6.74 33.56 26.65
CA THR A 404 6.38 34.77 27.34
C THR A 404 4.88 35.06 27.29
N SER A 405 4.22 34.66 26.19
CA SER A 405 2.78 34.79 25.99
C SER A 405 2.32 33.89 24.86
N MET A 406 1.01 33.58 24.81
CA MET A 406 0.38 32.78 23.77
C MET A 406 0.16 33.60 22.50
N THR A 407 1.21 33.79 21.71
CA THR A 407 1.11 34.42 20.39
C THR A 407 0.51 33.45 19.37
N ALA A 408 0.04 33.98 18.22
CA ALA A 408 -0.50 33.11 17.17
C ALA A 408 0.46 32.01 16.70
N PRO A 409 1.78 32.26 16.48
CA PRO A 409 2.73 31.19 16.15
C PRO A 409 2.88 30.16 17.28
N VAL A 410 2.92 30.59 18.54
CA VAL A 410 3.02 29.69 19.69
C VAL A 410 1.78 28.80 19.79
N ARG A 411 0.59 29.37 19.57
CA ARG A 411 -0.68 28.61 19.55
C ARG A 411 -0.67 27.56 18.44
N THR A 412 -0.26 27.95 17.23
CA THR A 412 -0.16 27.04 16.09
C THR A 412 0.80 25.88 16.38
N GLU A 413 1.96 26.17 16.98
CA GLU A 413 2.94 25.14 17.31
C GLU A 413 2.43 24.16 18.37
N PHE A 414 1.73 24.64 19.41
CA PHE A 414 1.06 23.75 20.35
C PHE A 414 0.03 22.85 19.66
N THR A 415 -0.76 23.40 18.72
CA THR A 415 -1.74 22.62 17.96
C THR A 415 -1.05 21.57 17.09
N ASN A 416 0.06 21.92 16.42
CA ASN A 416 0.87 20.99 15.62
C ASN A 416 1.47 19.86 16.46
N LEU A 417 1.75 20.13 17.73
CA LEU A 417 2.23 19.14 18.70
C LEU A 417 1.09 18.29 19.30
N GLY A 418 -0.17 18.51 18.92
CA GLY A 418 -1.32 17.76 19.40
C GLY A 418 -1.99 18.31 20.66
N PHE A 419 -1.72 19.57 21.04
CA PHE A 419 -2.38 20.21 22.18
C PHE A 419 -3.59 21.04 21.76
N THR A 420 -4.71 20.82 22.42
CA THR A 420 -5.87 21.71 22.37
C THR A 420 -5.80 22.75 23.50
N ILE A 421 -6.08 24.01 23.18
CA ILE A 421 -5.88 25.14 24.08
C ILE A 421 -7.22 25.79 24.44
N TYR A 422 -7.55 25.76 25.70
CA TYR A 422 -8.73 26.43 26.28
C TYR A 422 -8.31 27.62 27.09
N GLU A 423 -9.15 28.69 27.10
CA GLU A 423 -8.92 29.88 27.89
C GLU A 423 -9.72 29.81 29.18
N GLU A 424 -9.02 29.80 30.31
CA GLU A 424 -9.65 29.83 31.64
C GLU A 424 -9.12 31.01 32.47
N GLY A 425 -9.87 32.09 32.49
CA GLY A 425 -9.53 33.28 33.28
C GLY A 425 -8.14 33.85 32.96
N LYS A 426 -7.19 33.78 33.91
CA LYS A 426 -5.81 34.27 33.77
C LYS A 426 -4.84 33.24 33.18
N HIS A 427 -5.31 32.03 32.83
CA HIS A 427 -4.50 30.91 32.38
C HIS A 427 -5.05 30.33 31.07
N TYR A 428 -4.18 29.57 30.38
CA TYR A 428 -4.55 28.61 29.34
C TYR A 428 -4.54 27.20 29.92
N LYS A 429 -5.56 26.43 29.60
CA LYS A 429 -5.60 24.99 29.86
C LYS A 429 -5.24 24.27 28.59
N LEU A 430 -4.22 23.42 28.65
CA LEU A 430 -3.74 22.61 27.56
C LEU A 430 -4.18 21.16 27.78
N LEU A 431 -4.76 20.53 26.77
CA LEU A 431 -5.06 19.10 26.74
C LEU A 431 -4.29 18.47 25.59
N PHE A 432 -3.56 17.39 25.85
CA PHE A 432 -2.87 16.65 24.81
C PHE A 432 -3.81 15.60 24.23
N GLN A 433 -4.01 15.62 22.91
CA GLN A 433 -4.95 14.75 22.18
C GLN A 433 -6.37 14.75 22.78
N ASP A 434 -6.80 15.89 23.30
CA ASP A 434 -8.09 16.09 24.00
C ASP A 434 -8.32 15.20 25.23
N ASP A 435 -7.26 14.55 25.76
CA ASP A 435 -7.38 13.74 26.97
C ASP A 435 -7.56 14.64 28.20
N THR A 436 -8.76 14.62 28.74
CA THR A 436 -9.14 15.44 29.90
C THR A 436 -8.54 14.97 31.22
N ARG A 437 -7.92 13.79 31.27
CA ARG A 437 -7.28 13.22 32.47
C ARG A 437 -5.98 13.97 32.81
N TYR A 438 -5.32 14.58 31.83
CA TYR A 438 -4.03 15.24 31.98
C TYR A 438 -4.07 16.73 31.57
N PRO A 439 -4.78 17.59 32.31
CA PRO A 439 -4.77 19.01 32.02
C PRO A 439 -3.48 19.67 32.51
N PHE A 440 -2.92 20.58 31.70
CA PHE A 440 -1.77 21.42 32.02
C PHE A 440 -2.19 22.88 32.01
N ILE A 441 -1.62 23.66 32.89
CA ILE A 441 -1.96 25.08 33.04
C ILE A 441 -0.77 25.94 32.68
N LEU A 442 -0.99 26.89 31.76
CA LEU A 442 0.01 27.85 31.31
C LEU A 442 -0.47 29.26 31.57
N PRO A 443 0.33 30.16 32.18
CA PRO A 443 -0.10 31.54 32.42
C PRO A 443 -0.23 32.31 31.10
N LYS A 444 -1.18 33.24 31.00
CA LYS A 444 -1.37 34.10 29.82
C LYS A 444 -0.17 35.02 29.56
N THR A 445 0.51 35.43 30.59
CA THR A 445 1.75 36.20 30.54
C THR A 445 2.79 35.54 31.44
N GLY A 446 3.92 35.19 30.90
CA GLY A 446 5.08 34.68 31.67
C GLY A 446 5.76 35.87 32.37
N SER A 447 5.64 35.96 33.67
CA SER A 447 6.39 36.93 34.46
C SER A 447 7.85 36.50 34.71
N ASP A 448 8.15 35.23 34.45
CA ASP A 448 9.49 34.66 34.63
C ASP A 448 9.70 33.51 33.59
N TRP A 449 10.91 33.44 33.01
CA TRP A 449 11.35 32.37 32.12
C TRP A 449 11.24 30.96 32.74
N ARG A 450 11.21 30.88 34.08
CA ARG A 450 11.05 29.61 34.81
C ARG A 450 9.67 28.99 34.63
N GLY A 451 8.64 29.81 34.37
CA GLY A 451 7.27 29.34 34.20
C GLY A 451 7.11 28.37 33.03
N GLY A 452 7.76 28.66 31.91
CA GLY A 452 7.75 27.76 30.73
C GLY A 452 8.51 26.45 30.98
N LEU A 453 9.68 26.52 31.62
CA LEU A 453 10.49 25.32 31.96
C LEU A 453 9.79 24.42 33.00
N ASN A 454 9.07 25.04 33.97
CA ASN A 454 8.28 24.27 34.93
C ASN A 454 7.12 23.55 34.23
N ALA A 455 6.43 24.21 33.30
CA ALA A 455 5.37 23.62 32.51
C ALA A 455 5.92 22.46 31.64
N PHE A 456 7.08 22.64 30.99
CA PHE A 456 7.75 21.57 30.27
C PHE A 456 8.03 20.37 31.17
N SER A 457 8.58 20.60 32.35
CA SER A 457 8.91 19.52 33.30
C SER A 457 7.66 18.78 33.79
N ASP A 458 6.55 19.50 33.99
CA ASP A 458 5.28 18.88 34.39
C ASP A 458 4.68 18.06 33.26
N ILE A 459 4.65 18.58 32.02
CA ILE A 459 4.17 17.88 30.83
C ILE A 459 5.02 16.63 30.60
N LYS A 460 6.36 16.77 30.59
CA LYS A 460 7.27 15.65 30.40
C LYS A 460 7.05 14.53 31.42
N ARG A 461 6.87 14.86 32.68
CA ARG A 461 6.69 13.86 33.74
C ARG A 461 5.37 13.13 33.70
N ARG A 462 4.30 13.80 33.19
CA ARG A 462 2.92 13.29 33.26
C ARG A 462 2.42 12.66 31.96
N LEU A 463 3.04 13.01 30.82
CA LEU A 463 2.66 12.46 29.50
C LEU A 463 3.74 11.59 28.87
N PHE A 464 4.98 11.87 29.17
CA PHE A 464 6.15 11.24 28.55
C PHE A 464 7.06 10.62 29.63
#